data_2af45cb8160047644e36f23f8126bd99
#
_entry.id   2af45cb8160047644e36f23f8126bd99
#
_cell.length_a   1.000
_cell.length_b   1.000
_cell.length_c   1.000
_cell.angle_alpha   90.00
_cell.angle_beta   90.00
_cell.angle_gamma   90.00
#
_symmetry.space_group_name_H-M   'P 1'
#
loop_
_entity.id
_entity.type
_entity.pdbx_description
1 polymer ?
#
loop_
_entity_poly.entity_id
_entity_poly.type
_entity_poly.pdbx_seq_one_letter_code
_entity_poly.pdbx_strand_id
1 'polypeptide(L)'
;MRRSRLAALFSLLPLPFMAPAVGAGDVKPTSSFYSLTSETLEGQPVDLSAYRGKVTLVVNVASKCGYTPQYEGLEKLHAELKDRGFSVLGFPSNDFGGQEPGTTQQIATFCRMTYGVTFPMFHKVVTKAGPQQSAEYTLLGTSGHLPAWNFAKYLIGKDGSVVGFFPSNVAPDAQKLRAAIDEALARP
;
A
#
# COMPACT_ATOMS: atom_id res chain seq x y z
N MET A 1 16.25 -12.49 -93.19
CA MET A 1 15.87 -11.37 -92.29
C MET A 1 15.21 -11.93 -91.05
N ARG A 2 15.94 -12.10 -89.93
CA ARG A 2 15.42 -12.57 -88.64
C ARG A 2 15.51 -11.44 -87.65
N ARG A 3 14.37 -11.00 -87.15
CA ARG A 3 14.28 -9.98 -86.11
C ARG A 3 14.26 -10.64 -84.72
N SER A 4 15.35 -10.49 -83.98
CA SER A 4 15.44 -10.89 -82.59
C SER A 4 14.65 -9.91 -81.70
N ARG A 5 13.74 -10.42 -80.89
CA ARG A 5 13.05 -9.65 -79.81
C ARG A 5 13.79 -9.94 -78.51
N LEU A 6 14.39 -8.91 -77.94
CA LEU A 6 14.88 -8.94 -76.57
C LEU A 6 13.69 -8.81 -75.61
N ALA A 7 13.54 -9.83 -74.78
CA ALA A 7 12.61 -9.74 -73.63
C ALA A 7 13.37 -9.20 -72.38
N ALA A 8 12.97 -8.08 -71.91
CA ALA A 8 13.50 -7.51 -70.64
C ALA A 8 12.77 -8.16 -69.46
N LEU A 9 13.49 -8.96 -68.66
CA LEU A 9 13.01 -9.45 -67.35
C LEU A 9 13.15 -8.34 -66.33
N PHE A 10 12.01 -7.81 -65.86
CA PHE A 10 11.94 -6.96 -64.68
C PHE A 10 11.96 -7.86 -63.44
N SER A 11 13.07 -7.85 -62.72
CA SER A 11 13.21 -8.50 -61.42
C SER A 11 12.61 -7.60 -60.33
N LEU A 12 11.44 -7.98 -59.81
CA LEU A 12 10.88 -7.33 -58.60
C LEU A 12 11.62 -7.85 -57.35
N LEU A 13 12.44 -7.01 -56.74
CA LEU A 13 12.93 -7.29 -55.39
C LEU A 13 11.80 -7.02 -54.35
N PRO A 14 11.57 -7.95 -53.40
CA PRO A 14 10.64 -7.70 -52.32
C PRO A 14 11.26 -6.71 -51.31
N LEU A 15 10.52 -5.65 -50.99
CA LEU A 15 10.84 -4.74 -49.91
C LEU A 15 10.75 -5.47 -48.56
N PRO A 16 11.72 -5.29 -47.63
CA PRO A 16 11.62 -5.84 -46.29
C PRO A 16 10.51 -5.16 -45.50
N PHE A 17 9.55 -5.93 -45.03
CA PHE A 17 8.51 -5.52 -44.12
C PHE A 17 9.16 -5.26 -42.74
N MET A 18 9.38 -4.01 -42.40
CA MET A 18 9.87 -3.60 -41.10
C MET A 18 8.70 -3.61 -40.11
N ALA A 19 8.61 -4.67 -39.31
CA ALA A 19 7.68 -4.71 -38.18
C ALA A 19 8.10 -3.66 -37.11
N PRO A 20 7.15 -2.89 -36.54
CA PRO A 20 7.49 -1.99 -35.45
C PRO A 20 7.96 -2.81 -34.25
N ALA A 21 9.16 -2.49 -33.74
CA ALA A 21 9.65 -3.00 -32.47
C ALA A 21 8.76 -2.40 -31.37
N VAL A 22 7.86 -3.21 -30.83
CA VAL A 22 7.17 -2.91 -29.56
C VAL A 22 8.24 -2.97 -28.48
N GLY A 23 8.66 -1.81 -28.01
CA GLY A 23 9.53 -1.72 -26.85
C GLY A 23 8.85 -2.39 -25.67
N ALA A 24 9.34 -3.56 -25.28
CA ALA A 24 9.04 -4.14 -23.97
C ALA A 24 9.66 -3.21 -22.92
N GLY A 25 8.87 -2.26 -22.43
CA GLY A 25 9.18 -1.57 -21.18
C GLY A 25 9.19 -2.65 -20.10
N ASP A 26 10.35 -2.85 -19.46
CA ASP A 26 10.48 -3.63 -18.25
C ASP A 26 9.58 -3.02 -17.17
N VAL A 27 8.32 -3.43 -17.14
CA VAL A 27 7.43 -3.19 -16.00
C VAL A 27 7.90 -4.18 -14.93
N LYS A 28 8.85 -3.73 -14.09
CA LYS A 28 9.16 -4.39 -12.84
C LYS A 28 7.80 -4.61 -12.14
N PRO A 29 7.41 -5.84 -11.81
CA PRO A 29 6.17 -6.07 -11.09
C PRO A 29 6.30 -5.40 -9.73
N THR A 30 5.74 -4.21 -9.58
CA THR A 30 5.66 -3.53 -8.30
C THR A 30 4.63 -4.33 -7.50
N SER A 31 5.09 -5.09 -6.50
CA SER A 31 4.21 -5.86 -5.63
C SER A 31 3.25 -4.89 -4.97
N SER A 32 1.96 -4.96 -5.35
CA SER A 32 0.93 -4.08 -4.82
C SER A 32 0.53 -4.52 -3.41
N PHE A 33 0.43 -3.59 -2.46
CA PHE A 33 -0.11 -3.87 -1.13
C PHE A 33 -1.52 -4.48 -1.21
N TYR A 34 -2.29 -4.07 -2.21
CA TYR A 34 -3.63 -4.59 -2.47
C TYR A 34 -3.67 -5.96 -3.17
N SER A 35 -2.54 -6.63 -3.35
CA SER A 35 -2.49 -8.04 -3.78
C SER A 35 -2.38 -9.03 -2.63
N LEU A 36 -2.29 -8.53 -1.40
CA LEU A 36 -2.18 -9.36 -0.21
C LEU A 36 -3.57 -9.75 0.33
N THR A 37 -3.60 -10.84 1.06
CA THR A 37 -4.68 -11.20 1.98
C THR A 37 -4.24 -10.97 3.40
N SER A 38 -5.16 -10.62 4.29
CA SER A 38 -4.93 -10.38 5.70
C SER A 38 -6.09 -10.94 6.52
N GLU A 39 -6.14 -10.66 7.82
CA GLU A 39 -7.25 -11.03 8.70
C GLU A 39 -7.68 -9.82 9.54
N THR A 40 -8.97 -9.71 9.84
CA THR A 40 -9.46 -8.72 10.81
C THR A 40 -9.05 -9.10 12.23
N LEU A 41 -9.27 -8.19 13.20
CA LEU A 41 -9.10 -8.53 14.62
C LEU A 41 -9.97 -9.70 15.07
N GLU A 42 -11.11 -9.90 14.41
CA GLU A 42 -12.05 -10.99 14.69
C GLU A 42 -11.67 -12.31 13.98
N GLY A 43 -10.53 -12.34 13.28
CA GLY A 43 -10.01 -13.53 12.59
C GLY A 43 -10.73 -13.84 11.26
N GLN A 44 -11.42 -12.86 10.67
CA GLN A 44 -12.04 -13.04 9.35
C GLN A 44 -11.05 -12.73 8.25
N PRO A 45 -10.92 -13.57 7.21
CA PRO A 45 -10.04 -13.31 6.09
C PRO A 45 -10.51 -12.07 5.32
N VAL A 46 -9.56 -11.24 4.92
CA VAL A 46 -9.77 -10.00 4.15
C VAL A 46 -8.85 -9.99 2.95
N ASP A 47 -9.43 -9.89 1.76
CA ASP A 47 -8.68 -9.59 0.53
C ASP A 47 -8.46 -8.07 0.47
N LEU A 48 -7.19 -7.63 0.56
CA LEU A 48 -6.85 -6.20 0.51
C LEU A 48 -7.12 -5.58 -0.87
N SER A 49 -7.45 -6.38 -1.89
CA SER A 49 -7.93 -5.87 -3.18
C SER A 49 -9.20 -5.03 -3.07
N ALA A 50 -9.99 -5.19 -1.99
CA ALA A 50 -11.14 -4.35 -1.64
C ALA A 50 -10.78 -2.85 -1.45
N TYR A 51 -9.49 -2.55 -1.29
CA TYR A 51 -8.98 -1.18 -1.18
C TYR A 51 -8.43 -0.62 -2.49
N ARG A 52 -8.43 -1.39 -3.59
CA ARG A 52 -8.03 -0.86 -4.91
C ARG A 52 -8.85 0.35 -5.29
N GLY A 53 -8.19 1.36 -5.84
CA GLY A 53 -8.82 2.64 -6.16
C GLY A 53 -8.98 3.58 -4.97
N LYS A 54 -8.62 3.14 -3.75
CA LYS A 54 -8.58 3.99 -2.55
C LYS A 54 -7.15 4.31 -2.17
N VAL A 55 -6.97 5.44 -1.51
CA VAL A 55 -5.73 5.77 -0.79
C VAL A 55 -5.85 5.22 0.62
N THR A 56 -4.85 4.48 1.11
CA THR A 56 -4.88 3.97 2.48
C THR A 56 -3.67 4.41 3.29
N LEU A 57 -3.88 4.62 4.59
CA LEU A 57 -2.84 4.90 5.57
C LEU A 57 -2.69 3.68 6.47
N VAL A 58 -1.66 2.88 6.21
CA VAL A 58 -1.32 1.70 7.01
C VAL A 58 -0.50 2.13 8.22
N VAL A 59 -0.94 1.77 9.43
CA VAL A 59 -0.33 2.21 10.70
C VAL A 59 -0.09 1.00 11.60
N ASN A 60 1.14 0.80 12.08
CA ASN A 60 1.39 -0.14 13.17
C ASN A 60 1.03 0.50 14.51
N VAL A 61 0.08 -0.07 15.21
CA VAL A 61 -0.54 0.52 16.39
C VAL A 61 -0.25 -0.29 17.66
N ALA A 62 -0.41 0.34 18.83
CA ALA A 62 -0.29 -0.31 20.12
C ALA A 62 -1.12 0.41 21.19
N SER A 63 -1.67 -0.38 22.15
CA SER A 63 -2.58 0.13 23.20
C SER A 63 -1.86 0.78 24.39
N LYS A 64 -0.56 0.52 24.61
CA LYS A 64 0.21 0.97 25.79
C LYS A 64 1.43 1.80 25.43
N CYS A 65 1.34 2.62 24.40
CA CYS A 65 2.43 3.45 23.87
C CYS A 65 2.20 4.92 24.23
N GLY A 66 3.28 5.70 24.38
CA GLY A 66 3.16 7.15 24.49
C GLY A 66 2.50 7.83 23.29
N TYR A 67 2.51 7.15 22.12
CA TYR A 67 1.82 7.62 20.91
C TYR A 67 0.37 7.12 20.78
N THR A 68 -0.15 6.30 21.70
CA THR A 68 -1.53 5.78 21.67
C THR A 68 -2.60 6.88 21.49
N PRO A 69 -2.45 8.10 22.03
CA PRO A 69 -3.39 9.19 21.75
C PRO A 69 -3.55 9.56 20.27
N GLN A 70 -2.62 9.14 19.40
CA GLN A 70 -2.78 9.34 17.94
C GLN A 70 -3.99 8.60 17.34
N TYR A 71 -4.57 7.61 18.04
CA TYR A 71 -5.82 6.98 17.60
C TYR A 71 -6.94 7.99 17.37
N GLU A 72 -7.06 9.00 18.25
CA GLU A 72 -8.05 10.07 18.09
C GLU A 72 -7.88 10.83 16.76
N GLY A 73 -6.64 11.23 16.45
CA GLY A 73 -6.33 11.92 15.21
C GLY A 73 -6.49 11.03 13.96
N LEU A 74 -6.17 9.72 14.07
CA LEU A 74 -6.36 8.75 12.99
C LEU A 74 -7.85 8.54 12.71
N GLU A 75 -8.69 8.43 13.75
CA GLU A 75 -10.14 8.29 13.61
C GLU A 75 -10.75 9.54 12.98
N LYS A 76 -10.36 10.73 13.45
CA LYS A 76 -10.80 11.99 12.86
C LYS A 76 -10.43 12.07 11.38
N LEU A 77 -9.19 11.71 11.02
CA LEU A 77 -8.72 11.70 9.64
C LEU A 77 -9.52 10.71 8.78
N HIS A 78 -9.78 9.51 9.31
CA HIS A 78 -10.59 8.50 8.63
C HIS A 78 -12.03 8.98 8.40
N ALA A 79 -12.70 9.48 9.44
CA ALA A 79 -14.07 9.96 9.37
C ALA A 79 -14.23 11.12 8.36
N GLU A 80 -13.26 12.04 8.32
CA GLU A 80 -13.23 13.18 7.41
C GLU A 80 -13.07 12.77 5.93
N LEU A 81 -12.24 11.77 5.65
CA LEU A 81 -11.81 11.47 4.27
C LEU A 81 -12.36 10.17 3.68
N LYS A 82 -13.06 9.33 4.46
CA LYS A 82 -13.56 8.03 3.98
C LYS A 82 -14.44 8.13 2.74
N ASP A 83 -15.28 9.15 2.66
CA ASP A 83 -16.19 9.38 1.53
C ASP A 83 -15.47 9.96 0.29
N ARG A 84 -14.20 10.36 0.46
CA ARG A 84 -13.31 10.79 -0.63
C ARG A 84 -12.42 9.65 -1.16
N GLY A 85 -12.67 8.40 -0.76
CA GLY A 85 -11.88 7.25 -1.16
C GLY A 85 -10.60 7.05 -0.35
N PHE A 86 -10.63 7.41 0.94
CA PHE A 86 -9.52 7.20 1.88
C PHE A 86 -9.89 6.21 2.97
N SER A 87 -8.91 5.46 3.50
CA SER A 87 -9.09 4.67 4.72
C SER A 87 -7.81 4.61 5.54
N VAL A 88 -7.95 4.64 6.87
CA VAL A 88 -6.89 4.19 7.79
C VAL A 88 -7.00 2.67 7.95
N LEU A 89 -5.88 1.97 7.98
CA LEU A 89 -5.78 0.53 8.23
C LEU A 89 -4.84 0.30 9.41
N GLY A 90 -5.38 -0.15 10.55
CA GLY A 90 -4.64 -0.33 11.80
C GLY A 90 -4.15 -1.77 11.96
N PHE A 91 -2.84 -1.95 12.13
CA PHE A 91 -2.20 -3.25 12.36
C PHE A 91 -1.54 -3.24 13.75
N PRO A 92 -2.10 -3.89 14.77
CA PRO A 92 -1.48 -4.00 16.08
C PRO A 92 -0.13 -4.72 16.02
N SER A 93 0.87 -4.23 16.73
CA SER A 93 2.18 -4.88 16.81
C SER A 93 2.76 -4.82 18.22
N ASN A 94 3.28 -5.97 18.71
CA ASN A 94 3.93 -6.06 20.01
C ASN A 94 5.46 -5.93 19.94
N ASP A 95 6.03 -5.56 18.78
CA ASP A 95 7.47 -5.56 18.53
C ASP A 95 8.23 -4.48 19.29
N PHE A 96 7.55 -3.42 19.71
CA PHE A 96 8.16 -2.25 20.30
C PHE A 96 7.79 -2.14 21.78
N GLY A 97 8.74 -2.56 22.64
CA GLY A 97 8.59 -2.47 24.08
C GLY A 97 7.48 -3.37 24.67
N GLY A 98 6.95 -4.34 23.93
CA GLY A 98 5.86 -5.18 24.41
C GLY A 98 4.57 -4.39 24.66
N GLN A 99 4.35 -3.29 23.93
CA GLN A 99 3.29 -2.33 24.21
C GLN A 99 1.93 -2.70 23.63
N GLU A 100 1.81 -3.88 22.99
CA GLU A 100 0.53 -4.47 22.56
C GLU A 100 0.35 -5.91 23.07
N PRO A 101 0.31 -6.11 24.43
CA PRO A 101 0.26 -7.46 25.00
C PRO A 101 -1.13 -8.11 24.92
N GLY A 102 -2.19 -7.32 24.67
CA GLY A 102 -3.58 -7.76 24.68
C GLY A 102 -3.89 -8.85 23.67
N THR A 103 -4.95 -9.61 23.89
CA THR A 103 -5.57 -10.45 22.86
C THR A 103 -6.25 -9.57 21.81
N THR A 104 -6.56 -10.13 20.65
CA THR A 104 -7.27 -9.39 19.57
C THR A 104 -8.61 -8.82 20.07
N GLN A 105 -9.34 -9.59 20.89
CA GLN A 105 -10.60 -9.12 21.51
C GLN A 105 -10.38 -7.93 22.46
N GLN A 106 -9.32 -7.97 23.27
CA GLN A 106 -8.98 -6.86 24.18
C GLN A 106 -8.59 -5.59 23.40
N ILE A 107 -7.83 -5.77 22.33
CA ILE A 107 -7.44 -4.66 21.43
C ILE A 107 -8.67 -4.05 20.76
N ALA A 108 -9.55 -4.88 20.19
CA ALA A 108 -10.79 -4.41 19.56
C ALA A 108 -11.66 -3.60 20.53
N THR A 109 -11.85 -4.14 21.75
CA THR A 109 -12.60 -3.45 22.81
C THR A 109 -11.96 -2.13 23.20
N PHE A 110 -10.63 -2.12 23.41
CA PHE A 110 -9.89 -0.90 23.77
C PHE A 110 -10.03 0.18 22.69
N CYS A 111 -9.79 -0.15 21.44
CA CYS A 111 -9.85 0.80 20.33
C CYS A 111 -11.25 1.41 20.18
N ARG A 112 -12.30 0.57 20.25
CA ARG A 112 -13.70 1.02 20.11
C ARG A 112 -14.17 1.84 21.31
N MET A 113 -13.91 1.36 22.53
CA MET A 113 -14.46 2.00 23.73
C MET A 113 -13.70 3.24 24.17
N THR A 114 -12.37 3.29 23.94
CA THR A 114 -11.54 4.41 24.40
C THR A 114 -11.43 5.51 23.35
N TYR A 115 -11.31 5.13 22.06
CA TYR A 115 -11.05 6.07 20.97
C TYR A 115 -12.14 6.13 19.91
N GLY A 116 -13.21 5.33 20.05
CA GLY A 116 -14.30 5.29 19.07
C GLY A 116 -13.85 4.85 17.67
N VAL A 117 -12.78 4.04 17.57
CA VAL A 117 -12.21 3.63 16.28
C VAL A 117 -13.25 2.93 15.41
N THR A 118 -13.46 3.50 14.21
CA THR A 118 -14.35 2.95 13.18
C THR A 118 -13.59 2.46 11.95
N PHE A 119 -12.33 2.84 11.78
CA PHE A 119 -11.50 2.34 10.68
C PHE A 119 -11.13 0.87 10.85
N PRO A 120 -10.87 0.14 9.74
CA PRO A 120 -10.50 -1.27 9.77
C PRO A 120 -9.27 -1.55 10.63
N MET A 121 -9.43 -2.53 11.54
CA MET A 121 -8.37 -3.06 12.38
C MET A 121 -8.09 -4.51 11.99
N PHE A 122 -6.82 -4.85 11.86
CA PHE A 122 -6.36 -6.15 11.41
C PHE A 122 -5.70 -6.97 12.52
N HIS A 123 -5.34 -8.19 12.22
CA HIS A 123 -4.64 -9.08 13.14
C HIS A 123 -3.30 -8.48 13.61
N LYS A 124 -2.74 -9.04 14.68
CA LYS A 124 -1.39 -8.66 15.13
C LYS A 124 -0.35 -9.04 14.10
N VAL A 125 0.56 -8.11 13.83
CA VAL A 125 1.66 -8.29 12.89
C VAL A 125 3.02 -8.24 13.55
N VAL A 126 4.00 -8.91 12.93
CA VAL A 126 5.42 -8.73 13.17
C VAL A 126 5.96 -7.77 12.12
N THR A 127 6.42 -6.60 12.56
CA THR A 127 6.91 -5.53 11.69
C THR A 127 8.41 -5.62 11.43
N LYS A 128 9.18 -6.19 12.40
CA LYS A 128 10.63 -6.31 12.32
C LYS A 128 11.05 -7.32 11.26
N ALA A 129 12.13 -6.99 10.53
CA ALA A 129 12.73 -7.90 9.57
C ALA A 129 13.15 -9.23 10.24
N GLY A 130 12.86 -10.33 9.57
CA GLY A 130 13.21 -11.67 10.05
C GLY A 130 12.26 -12.74 9.53
N PRO A 131 12.51 -14.02 9.92
CA PRO A 131 11.73 -15.16 9.41
C PRO A 131 10.25 -15.12 9.77
N GLN A 132 9.87 -14.35 10.79
CA GLN A 132 8.49 -14.22 11.27
C GLN A 132 7.80 -12.93 10.81
N GLN A 133 8.48 -12.10 10.00
CA GLN A 133 7.90 -10.84 9.52
C GLN A 133 6.61 -11.11 8.74
N SER A 134 5.55 -10.38 9.07
CA SER A 134 4.27 -10.49 8.38
C SER A 134 4.39 -10.02 6.92
N ALA A 135 3.62 -10.64 6.04
CA ALA A 135 3.66 -10.38 4.59
C ALA A 135 3.43 -8.90 4.26
N GLU A 136 2.53 -8.24 5.00
CA GLU A 136 2.25 -6.81 4.87
C GLU A 136 3.53 -5.99 5.08
N TYR A 137 4.29 -6.27 6.15
CA TYR A 137 5.50 -5.52 6.48
C TYR A 137 6.72 -5.96 5.67
N THR A 138 6.74 -7.18 5.15
CA THR A 138 7.72 -7.60 4.13
C THR A 138 7.55 -6.76 2.87
N LEU A 139 6.32 -6.57 2.39
CA LEU A 139 6.04 -5.74 1.22
C LEU A 139 6.29 -4.27 1.51
N LEU A 140 5.79 -3.73 2.62
CA LEU A 140 5.99 -2.32 3.00
C LEU A 140 7.48 -1.98 3.13
N GLY A 141 8.30 -2.92 3.63
CA GLY A 141 9.74 -2.79 3.74
C GLY A 141 10.47 -2.64 2.40
N THR A 142 9.87 -3.06 1.28
CA THR A 142 10.45 -2.86 -0.06
C THR A 142 10.57 -1.37 -0.44
N SER A 143 9.85 -0.49 0.27
CA SER A 143 9.99 0.97 0.15
C SER A 143 11.31 1.51 0.72
N GLY A 144 12.14 0.66 1.34
CA GLY A 144 13.38 1.05 2.00
C GLY A 144 13.20 1.50 3.46
N HIS A 145 11.98 1.42 4.00
CA HIS A 145 11.68 1.83 5.38
C HIS A 145 10.99 0.71 6.12
N LEU A 146 11.38 0.49 7.39
CA LEU A 146 10.65 -0.30 8.37
C LEU A 146 10.33 0.57 9.58
N PRO A 147 9.24 0.27 10.34
CA PRO A 147 8.94 1.00 11.56
C PRO A 147 10.08 0.92 12.56
N ALA A 148 10.52 2.06 13.09
CA ALA A 148 11.45 2.12 14.21
C ALA A 148 10.72 2.10 15.56
N TRP A 149 9.41 2.40 15.57
CA TRP A 149 8.55 2.42 16.74
C TRP A 149 7.07 2.27 16.35
N ASN A 150 6.18 2.17 17.36
CA ASN A 150 4.73 2.17 17.16
C ASN A 150 4.24 3.47 16.51
N PHE A 151 3.14 3.41 15.78
CA PHE A 151 2.53 4.53 15.05
C PHE A 151 3.37 5.09 13.90
N ALA A 152 4.25 4.30 13.29
CA ALA A 152 4.78 4.61 11.97
C ALA A 152 3.68 4.38 10.91
N LYS A 153 3.71 5.16 9.84
CA LYS A 153 2.65 5.20 8.85
C LYS A 153 3.20 5.05 7.44
N TYR A 154 2.53 4.22 6.63
CA TYR A 154 2.77 4.12 5.20
C TYR A 154 1.54 4.63 4.46
N LEU A 155 1.75 5.54 3.53
CA LEU A 155 0.71 6.00 2.61
C LEU A 155 0.75 5.13 1.37
N ILE A 156 -0.38 4.51 1.04
CA ILE A 156 -0.53 3.62 -0.10
C ILE A 156 -1.42 4.31 -1.13
N GLY A 157 -0.94 4.36 -2.36
CA GLY A 157 -1.68 4.93 -3.49
C GLY A 157 -2.82 4.03 -3.97
N LYS A 158 -3.65 4.53 -4.86
CA LYS A 158 -4.83 3.82 -5.42
C LYS A 158 -4.47 2.51 -6.12
N ASP A 159 -3.24 2.38 -6.63
CA ASP A 159 -2.68 1.19 -7.27
C ASP A 159 -2.10 0.17 -6.28
N GLY A 160 -1.99 0.56 -4.99
CA GLY A 160 -1.38 -0.24 -3.94
C GLY A 160 0.14 -0.08 -3.81
N SER A 161 0.74 0.88 -4.50
CA SER A 161 2.15 1.26 -4.31
C SER A 161 2.34 2.07 -3.02
N VAL A 162 3.50 1.91 -2.37
CA VAL A 162 3.88 2.77 -1.24
C VAL A 162 4.32 4.12 -1.80
N VAL A 163 3.56 5.18 -1.48
CA VAL A 163 3.82 6.55 -1.97
C VAL A 163 4.40 7.46 -0.90
N GLY A 164 4.42 7.02 0.37
CA GLY A 164 5.03 7.79 1.46
C GLY A 164 5.25 6.97 2.73
N PHE A 165 6.24 7.38 3.53
CA PHE A 165 6.51 6.85 4.87
C PHE A 165 6.63 8.01 5.86
N PHE A 166 6.00 7.85 7.02
CA PHE A 166 5.99 8.85 8.09
C PHE A 166 6.33 8.19 9.43
N PRO A 167 7.41 8.60 10.10
CA PRO A 167 7.79 8.03 11.38
C PRO A 167 6.76 8.37 12.48
N SER A 168 6.88 7.68 13.60
CA SER A 168 5.94 7.71 14.73
C SER A 168 5.60 9.10 15.26
N ASN A 169 6.58 10.02 15.25
CA ASN A 169 6.42 11.40 15.72
C ASN A 169 5.64 12.32 14.76
N VAL A 170 5.28 11.84 13.58
CA VAL A 170 4.41 12.59 12.68
C VAL A 170 2.97 12.34 13.09
N ALA A 171 2.34 13.35 13.68
CA ALA A 171 0.95 13.27 14.09
C ALA A 171 0.00 13.18 12.88
N PRO A 172 -1.21 12.58 13.06
CA PRO A 172 -2.18 12.43 11.96
C PRO A 172 -2.66 13.75 11.34
N ASP A 173 -2.63 14.84 12.09
CA ASP A 173 -2.99 16.19 11.66
C ASP A 173 -1.80 17.00 11.09
N ALA A 174 -0.58 16.43 11.09
CA ALA A 174 0.59 17.11 10.58
C ALA A 174 0.41 17.52 9.10
N GLN A 175 0.68 18.80 8.80
CA GLN A 175 0.50 19.36 7.47
C GLN A 175 1.15 18.51 6.36
N LYS A 176 2.36 17.99 6.60
CA LYS A 176 3.07 17.16 5.62
C LYS A 176 2.36 15.84 5.31
N LEU A 177 1.71 15.20 6.31
CA LEU A 177 0.95 13.98 6.09
C LEU A 177 -0.35 14.28 5.35
N ARG A 178 -1.07 15.33 5.77
CA ARG A 178 -2.32 15.74 5.12
C ARG A 178 -2.10 16.14 3.65
N ALA A 179 -1.05 16.92 3.37
CA ALA A 179 -0.70 17.30 1.99
C ALA A 179 -0.39 16.08 1.12
N ALA A 180 0.36 15.09 1.64
CA ALA A 180 0.65 13.87 0.92
C ALA A 180 -0.60 13.03 0.65
N ILE A 181 -1.56 12.97 1.59
CA ILE A 181 -2.85 12.30 1.40
C ILE A 181 -3.66 13.00 0.32
N ASP A 182 -3.78 14.33 0.36
CA ASP A 182 -4.53 15.10 -0.63
C ASP A 182 -3.91 14.94 -2.04
N GLU A 183 -2.59 14.94 -2.15
CA GLU A 183 -1.87 14.65 -3.40
C GLU A 183 -2.18 13.25 -3.92
N ALA A 184 -2.13 12.22 -3.04
CA ALA A 184 -2.43 10.84 -3.43
C ALA A 184 -3.89 10.68 -3.88
N LEU A 185 -4.84 11.35 -3.21
CA LEU A 185 -6.25 11.35 -3.58
C LEU A 185 -6.52 12.01 -4.94
N ALA A 186 -5.74 13.03 -5.29
CA ALA A 186 -5.87 13.74 -6.56
C ALA A 186 -5.31 12.97 -7.77
N ARG A 187 -4.44 11.97 -7.54
CA ARG A 187 -3.93 11.10 -8.62
C ARG A 187 -5.06 10.24 -9.21
N PRO A 188 -4.98 9.90 -10.52
CA PRO A 188 -5.95 9.04 -11.18
C PRO A 188 -5.99 7.62 -10.61
#